data_b458ce25343d6b8a3bccde3e74a2d327
#
_entry.id   b458ce25343d6b8a3bccde3e74a2d327
#
_cell.length_a   1.000
_cell.length_b   1.000
_cell.length_c   1.000
_cell.angle_alpha   90.00
_cell.angle_beta   90.00
_cell.angle_gamma   90.00
#
_symmetry.space_group_name_H-M   'P 1'
#
loop_
_entity.id
_entity.type
_entity.pdbx_description
1 polymer ?
#
loop_
_entity_poly.entity_id
_entity_poly.type
_entity_poly.pdbx_seq_one_letter_code
_entity_poly.pdbx_strand_id
1 'polypeptide(L)'
;LNAIDNRRAFLGMLRFSEGTSNSPTTRDRGYDQIVGRTRFASYADHPRVRVWIPRIKNWSTAAGGYQLLMRYYDIYRQRLGLTGFGPDVQDTIALQQIRECRALPDVDAGRLQEAISKCRNIWASLPGAGYGQFEHRYVDLEKAFTREGGEAIVLPTLKTSEELHLAFVEAGGVLA
;
A
#
# COMPACT_ATOMS: atom_id res chain seq x y z
N LEU A 1 -14.82 2.13 -13.81
CA LEU A 1 -13.99 1.71 -12.66
C LEU A 1 -14.04 0.20 -12.54
N ASN A 2 -12.88 -0.45 -12.70
CA ASN A 2 -12.75 -1.90 -12.54
C ASN A 2 -12.05 -2.19 -11.20
N ALA A 3 -12.77 -2.82 -10.27
CA ALA A 3 -12.24 -3.16 -8.94
C ALA A 3 -10.99 -4.04 -9.01
N ILE A 4 -10.91 -4.97 -9.98
CA ILE A 4 -9.76 -5.86 -10.16
C ILE A 4 -8.53 -5.05 -10.57
N ASP A 5 -8.68 -4.11 -11.52
CA ASP A 5 -7.59 -3.26 -11.97
C ASP A 5 -7.13 -2.31 -10.86
N ASN A 6 -8.05 -1.75 -10.09
CA ASN A 6 -7.72 -0.91 -8.95
C ASN A 6 -6.98 -1.69 -7.85
N ARG A 7 -7.34 -2.94 -7.56
CA ARG A 7 -6.57 -3.79 -6.62
C ARG A 7 -5.15 -4.04 -7.13
N ARG A 8 -5.00 -4.40 -8.39
CA ARG A 8 -3.69 -4.63 -9.01
C ARG A 8 -2.84 -3.36 -8.98
N ALA A 9 -3.42 -2.23 -9.32
CA ALA A 9 -2.76 -0.93 -9.31
C ALA A 9 -2.35 -0.51 -7.89
N PHE A 10 -3.19 -0.73 -6.89
CA PHE A 10 -2.88 -0.44 -5.50
C PHE A 10 -1.72 -1.29 -4.99
N LEU A 11 -1.70 -2.58 -5.33
CA LEU A 11 -0.57 -3.46 -5.05
C LEU A 11 0.73 -2.98 -5.73
N GLY A 12 0.66 -2.55 -6.98
CA GLY A 12 1.80 -1.95 -7.69
C GLY A 12 2.31 -0.67 -7.03
N MET A 13 1.39 0.21 -6.64
CA MET A 13 1.69 1.43 -5.89
C MET A 13 2.35 1.12 -4.53
N LEU A 14 1.89 0.10 -3.80
CA LEU A 14 2.53 -0.31 -2.54
C LEU A 14 3.97 -0.79 -2.75
N ARG A 15 4.24 -1.59 -3.78
CA ARG A 15 5.63 -1.99 -4.12
C ARG A 15 6.50 -0.80 -4.51
N PHE A 16 5.95 0.19 -5.18
CA PHE A 16 6.63 1.46 -5.42
C PHE A 16 6.91 2.20 -4.10
N SER A 17 5.93 2.32 -3.23
CA SER A 17 6.05 2.97 -1.94
C SER A 17 7.13 2.33 -1.05
N GLU A 18 7.21 1.00 -1.02
CA GLU A 18 8.24 0.26 -0.29
C GLU A 18 9.62 0.31 -0.99
N GLY A 19 9.72 0.94 -2.16
CA GLY A 19 10.96 1.07 -2.92
C GLY A 19 11.46 -0.25 -3.51
N THR A 20 10.60 -1.27 -3.57
CA THR A 20 10.97 -2.61 -4.05
C THR A 20 10.85 -2.73 -5.55
N SER A 21 9.78 -2.22 -6.16
CA SER A 21 9.55 -2.30 -7.60
C SER A 21 10.54 -1.47 -8.43
N ASN A 22 11.10 -0.41 -7.86
CA ASN A 22 12.11 0.45 -8.47
C ASN A 22 13.53 0.19 -7.92
N SER A 23 13.73 -0.89 -7.18
CA SER A 23 15.05 -1.31 -6.71
C SER A 23 15.95 -1.70 -7.90
N PRO A 24 17.20 -1.22 -7.96
CA PRO A 24 18.11 -1.57 -9.06
C PRO A 24 18.50 -3.06 -9.07
N THR A 25 18.24 -3.77 -7.99
CA THR A 25 18.58 -5.18 -7.84
C THR A 25 17.42 -6.13 -8.15
N THR A 26 16.18 -5.63 -8.22
CA THR A 26 15.02 -6.49 -8.52
C THR A 26 15.09 -7.05 -9.96
N ARG A 27 14.67 -8.30 -10.11
CA ARG A 27 14.43 -8.96 -11.41
C ARG A 27 12.96 -9.36 -11.58
N ASP A 28 12.15 -9.14 -10.56
CA ASP A 28 10.75 -9.49 -10.56
C ASP A 28 9.89 -8.41 -9.88
N ARG A 29 9.94 -7.20 -10.41
CA ARG A 29 9.05 -6.08 -10.01
C ARG A 29 8.95 -5.86 -8.50
N GLY A 30 10.00 -6.19 -7.75
CA GLY A 30 10.10 -6.01 -6.31
C GLY A 30 9.80 -7.26 -5.48
N TYR A 31 9.19 -8.29 -6.05
CA TYR A 31 8.80 -9.49 -5.29
C TYR A 31 9.99 -10.26 -4.72
N ASP A 32 11.15 -10.13 -5.32
CA ASP A 32 12.40 -10.81 -4.95
C ASP A 32 13.31 -10.00 -4.01
N GLN A 33 12.81 -8.93 -3.40
CA GLN A 33 13.63 -8.02 -2.60
C GLN A 33 13.70 -8.42 -1.11
N ILE A 34 14.87 -8.21 -0.50
CA ILE A 34 15.07 -8.20 0.95
C ILE A 34 15.29 -6.75 1.37
N VAL A 35 14.95 -6.38 2.58
CA VAL A 35 15.26 -5.08 3.15
C VAL A 35 16.75 -4.76 2.98
N GLY A 36 17.08 -3.52 2.64
CA GLY A 36 18.47 -3.14 2.30
C GLY A 36 18.83 -3.31 0.83
N ARG A 37 17.85 -3.55 -0.03
CA ARG A 37 17.99 -3.62 -1.51
C ARG A 37 18.86 -4.77 -2.00
N THR A 38 18.83 -5.89 -1.31
CA THR A 38 19.38 -7.15 -1.80
C THR A 38 18.26 -8.05 -2.30
N ARG A 39 18.61 -9.08 -3.04
CA ARG A 39 17.66 -9.98 -3.69
C ARG A 39 17.80 -11.39 -3.17
N PHE A 40 16.69 -12.11 -3.01
CA PHE A 40 16.69 -13.56 -2.79
C PHE A 40 16.37 -14.33 -4.08
N ALA A 41 16.74 -15.61 -4.12
CA ALA A 41 16.71 -16.40 -5.34
C ALA A 41 15.56 -17.40 -5.43
N SER A 42 14.91 -17.75 -4.32
CA SER A 42 13.90 -18.80 -4.28
C SER A 42 12.63 -18.34 -3.61
N TYR A 43 11.51 -18.63 -4.24
CA TYR A 43 10.15 -18.40 -3.71
C TYR A 43 9.57 -19.60 -2.94
N ALA A 44 10.37 -20.64 -2.65
CA ALA A 44 9.89 -21.81 -1.92
C ALA A 44 9.42 -21.48 -0.48
N ASP A 45 10.00 -20.46 0.14
CA ASP A 45 9.62 -19.93 1.45
C ASP A 45 10.05 -18.45 1.56
N HIS A 46 9.59 -17.76 2.61
CA HIS A 46 10.12 -16.46 2.99
C HIS A 46 11.62 -16.57 3.24
N PRO A 47 12.47 -15.66 2.73
CA PRO A 47 13.93 -15.82 2.78
C PRO A 47 14.51 -15.87 4.19
N ARG A 48 13.79 -15.39 5.22
CA ARG A 48 14.14 -15.45 6.65
C ARG A 48 15.48 -14.80 7.00
N VAL A 49 15.99 -13.92 6.14
CA VAL A 49 17.26 -13.21 6.31
C VAL A 49 17.07 -12.07 7.28
N ARG A 50 17.93 -11.99 8.30
CA ARG A 50 17.97 -10.86 9.23
C ARG A 50 18.99 -9.85 8.77
N VAL A 51 18.55 -8.60 8.56
CA VAL A 51 19.39 -7.48 8.16
C VAL A 51 19.38 -6.43 9.28
N TRP A 52 20.56 -5.99 9.68
CA TRP A 52 20.70 -4.89 10.65
C TRP A 52 20.35 -3.56 9.98
N ILE A 53 19.43 -2.82 10.57
CA ILE A 53 19.00 -1.51 10.07
C ILE A 53 19.54 -0.42 11.02
N PRO A 54 20.64 0.25 10.68
CA PRO A 54 21.32 1.21 11.58
C PRO A 54 20.39 2.34 12.07
N ARG A 55 19.53 2.83 11.19
CA ARG A 55 18.63 3.95 11.50
C ARG A 55 17.66 3.65 12.64
N ILE A 56 17.12 2.45 12.72
CA ILE A 56 16.20 2.02 13.79
C ILE A 56 16.91 1.22 14.87
N LYS A 57 18.23 1.01 14.74
CA LYS A 57 19.06 0.21 15.65
C LYS A 57 18.44 -1.15 15.96
N ASN A 58 17.93 -1.84 14.93
CA ASN A 58 17.26 -3.11 15.08
C ASN A 58 17.45 -3.99 13.85
N TRP A 59 17.17 -5.30 14.03
CA TRP A 59 17.15 -6.27 12.96
C TRP A 59 15.78 -6.31 12.28
N SER A 60 15.79 -6.43 10.96
CA SER A 60 14.58 -6.61 10.15
C SER A 60 14.68 -7.90 9.33
N THR A 61 13.55 -8.57 9.18
CA THR A 61 13.39 -9.72 8.28
C THR A 61 12.46 -9.39 7.11
N ALA A 62 12.23 -8.11 6.85
CA ALA A 62 11.31 -7.66 5.80
C ALA A 62 11.76 -8.15 4.42
N ALA A 63 10.86 -8.73 3.67
CA ALA A 63 11.11 -9.27 2.34
C ALA A 63 9.87 -9.20 1.44
N GLY A 64 10.11 -9.40 0.15
CA GLY A 64 9.10 -9.34 -0.89
C GLY A 64 8.72 -7.94 -1.27
N GLY A 65 7.79 -7.84 -2.20
CA GLY A 65 7.30 -6.58 -2.76
C GLY A 65 6.71 -5.63 -1.73
N TYR A 66 6.14 -6.19 -0.67
CA TYR A 66 5.43 -5.47 0.40
C TYR A 66 6.21 -5.41 1.72
N GLN A 67 7.48 -5.81 1.72
CA GLN A 67 8.38 -5.81 2.87
C GLN A 67 7.78 -6.51 4.10
N LEU A 68 7.19 -7.70 3.87
CA LEU A 68 6.55 -8.50 4.89
C LEU A 68 7.59 -9.08 5.85
N LEU A 69 7.40 -8.90 7.15
CA LEU A 69 8.24 -9.50 8.18
C LEU A 69 7.95 -11.01 8.29
N MET A 70 8.99 -11.82 8.49
CA MET A 70 8.92 -13.28 8.66
C MET A 70 7.82 -13.71 9.64
N ARG A 71 7.73 -13.06 10.81
CA ARG A 71 6.72 -13.39 11.82
C ARG A 71 5.27 -13.24 11.35
N TYR A 72 5.00 -12.23 10.51
CA TYR A 72 3.67 -12.02 9.95
C TYR A 72 3.40 -12.98 8.79
N TYR A 73 4.41 -13.26 7.96
CA TYR A 73 4.31 -14.29 6.93
C TYR A 73 3.90 -15.63 7.52
N ASP A 74 4.54 -16.09 8.61
CA ASP A 74 4.20 -17.36 9.24
C ASP A 74 2.74 -17.42 9.71
N ILE A 75 2.22 -16.32 10.27
CA ILE A 75 0.82 -16.21 10.69
C ILE A 75 -0.13 -16.27 9.48
N TYR A 76 0.12 -15.45 8.45
CA TYR A 76 -0.75 -15.39 7.26
C TYR A 76 -0.69 -16.68 6.46
N ARG A 77 0.50 -17.27 6.30
CA ARG A 77 0.67 -18.56 5.65
C ARG A 77 -0.21 -19.63 6.28
N GLN A 78 -0.18 -19.74 7.60
CA GLN A 78 -0.98 -20.72 8.34
C GLN A 78 -2.49 -20.41 8.22
N ARG A 79 -2.90 -19.17 8.45
CA ARG A 79 -4.31 -18.76 8.44
C ARG A 79 -4.99 -18.91 7.07
N LEU A 80 -4.22 -18.70 6.01
CA LEU A 80 -4.74 -18.69 4.64
C LEU A 80 -4.41 -19.97 3.86
N GLY A 81 -3.72 -20.95 4.50
CA GLY A 81 -3.33 -22.20 3.86
C GLY A 81 -2.37 -22.03 2.68
N LEU A 82 -1.47 -21.03 2.75
CA LEU A 82 -0.56 -20.70 1.65
C LEU A 82 0.72 -21.51 1.70
N THR A 83 1.31 -21.75 0.52
CA THR A 83 2.61 -22.42 0.35
C THR A 83 3.53 -21.55 -0.50
N GLY A 84 4.82 -21.49 -0.12
CA GLY A 84 5.80 -20.66 -0.81
C GLY A 84 5.67 -19.18 -0.49
N PHE A 85 6.46 -18.34 -1.19
CA PHE A 85 6.50 -16.90 -1.04
C PHE A 85 6.54 -16.19 -2.41
N GLY A 86 5.90 -16.80 -3.42
CA GLY A 86 5.79 -16.25 -4.77
C GLY A 86 4.96 -14.96 -4.84
N PRO A 87 4.94 -14.28 -6.00
CA PRO A 87 4.17 -13.06 -6.21
C PRO A 87 2.70 -13.20 -5.82
N ASP A 88 2.05 -14.28 -6.19
CA ASP A 88 0.66 -14.61 -5.89
C ASP A 88 0.39 -14.74 -4.38
N VAL A 89 1.30 -15.38 -3.65
CA VAL A 89 1.24 -15.50 -2.18
C VAL A 89 1.42 -14.14 -1.52
N GLN A 90 2.39 -13.36 -1.97
CA GLN A 90 2.65 -12.02 -1.47
C GLN A 90 1.46 -11.09 -1.72
N ASP A 91 0.88 -11.11 -2.91
CA ASP A 91 -0.31 -10.35 -3.28
C ASP A 91 -1.53 -10.75 -2.43
N THR A 92 -1.72 -12.05 -2.22
CA THR A 92 -2.80 -12.59 -1.38
C THR A 92 -2.69 -12.07 0.06
N ILE A 93 -1.49 -12.09 0.64
CA ILE A 93 -1.26 -11.58 1.99
C ILE A 93 -1.48 -10.06 2.03
N ALA A 94 -0.95 -9.31 1.07
CA ALA A 94 -1.14 -7.86 1.02
C ALA A 94 -2.63 -7.47 0.89
N LEU A 95 -3.39 -8.16 0.04
CA LEU A 95 -4.84 -7.96 -0.08
C LEU A 95 -5.58 -8.31 1.22
N GLN A 96 -5.12 -9.33 1.96
CA GLN A 96 -5.69 -9.66 3.26
C GLN A 96 -5.40 -8.55 4.29
N GLN A 97 -4.19 -7.99 4.31
CA GLN A 97 -3.83 -6.86 5.15
C GLN A 97 -4.67 -5.61 4.82
N ILE A 98 -4.85 -5.30 3.53
CA ILE A 98 -5.73 -4.21 3.06
C ILE A 98 -7.18 -4.42 3.54
N ARG A 99 -7.68 -5.67 3.49
CA ARG A 99 -9.01 -6.02 4.00
C ARG A 99 -9.11 -5.82 5.52
N GLU A 100 -8.10 -6.22 6.26
CA GLU A 100 -8.03 -6.04 7.72
C GLU A 100 -7.98 -4.55 8.12
N CYS A 101 -7.34 -3.71 7.30
CA CYS A 101 -7.41 -2.25 7.42
C CYS A 101 -8.77 -1.65 7.04
N ARG A 102 -9.74 -2.46 6.58
CA ARG A 102 -11.04 -2.00 6.03
C ARG A 102 -10.89 -1.06 4.83
N ALA A 103 -9.78 -1.18 4.09
CA ALA A 103 -9.46 -0.32 2.96
C ALA A 103 -9.91 -0.91 1.61
N LEU A 104 -10.20 -2.21 1.53
CA LEU A 104 -10.51 -2.88 0.28
C LEU A 104 -11.68 -2.25 -0.50
N PRO A 105 -12.80 -1.86 0.13
CA PRO A 105 -13.87 -1.16 -0.58
C PRO A 105 -13.46 0.21 -1.14
N ASP A 106 -12.48 0.87 -0.52
CA ASP A 106 -11.96 2.15 -1.03
C ASP A 106 -11.04 1.94 -2.22
N VAL A 107 -10.19 0.90 -2.15
CA VAL A 107 -9.36 0.47 -3.28
C VAL A 107 -10.25 0.12 -4.48
N ASP A 108 -11.28 -0.71 -4.28
CA ASP A 108 -12.20 -1.13 -5.34
C ASP A 108 -12.90 0.04 -6.01
N ALA A 109 -13.27 1.04 -5.24
CA ALA A 109 -13.95 2.25 -5.70
C ALA A 109 -13.00 3.35 -6.21
N GLY A 110 -11.67 3.16 -6.15
CA GLY A 110 -10.69 4.18 -6.52
C GLY A 110 -10.58 5.36 -5.55
N ARG A 111 -11.12 5.24 -4.33
CA ARG A 111 -10.94 6.24 -3.27
C ARG A 111 -9.54 6.12 -2.67
N LEU A 112 -8.57 6.54 -3.45
CA LEU A 112 -7.15 6.26 -3.19
C LEU A 112 -6.66 6.89 -1.89
N GLN A 113 -7.07 8.11 -1.58
CA GLN A 113 -6.63 8.82 -0.37
C GLN A 113 -7.11 8.14 0.90
N GLU A 114 -8.36 7.68 0.92
CA GLU A 114 -8.95 6.93 2.03
C GLU A 114 -8.27 5.58 2.21
N ALA A 115 -8.04 4.86 1.11
CA ALA A 115 -7.35 3.58 1.13
C ALA A 115 -5.93 3.71 1.71
N ILE A 116 -5.15 4.70 1.25
CA ILE A 116 -3.81 4.99 1.77
C ILE A 116 -3.88 5.33 3.26
N SER A 117 -4.79 6.22 3.67
CA SER A 117 -4.94 6.62 5.07
C SER A 117 -5.24 5.43 5.99
N LYS A 118 -6.06 4.49 5.55
CA LYS A 118 -6.40 3.28 6.32
C LYS A 118 -5.23 2.29 6.41
N CYS A 119 -4.37 2.24 5.39
CA CYS A 119 -3.26 1.29 5.29
C CYS A 119 -1.95 1.78 5.92
N ARG A 120 -1.83 3.05 6.29
CA ARG A 120 -0.58 3.66 6.79
C ARG A 120 -0.01 3.00 8.06
N ASN A 121 -0.83 2.28 8.84
CA ASN A 121 -0.37 1.55 10.02
C ASN A 121 0.38 0.25 9.66
N ILE A 122 0.22 -0.25 8.43
CA ILE A 122 0.91 -1.44 7.92
C ILE A 122 2.18 -1.03 7.18
N TRP A 123 2.08 -0.04 6.30
CA TRP A 123 3.18 0.43 5.45
C TRP A 123 3.65 1.81 5.87
N ALA A 124 4.81 1.85 6.53
CA ALA A 124 5.39 3.07 7.10
C ALA A 124 5.85 4.09 6.04
N SER A 125 5.94 3.70 4.79
CA SER A 125 6.26 4.54 3.63
C SER A 125 5.07 5.39 3.15
N LEU A 126 3.86 5.09 3.63
CA LEU A 126 2.64 5.82 3.27
C LEU A 126 2.51 7.15 4.04
N PRO A 127 1.89 8.19 3.43
CA PRO A 127 1.71 9.49 4.05
C PRO A 127 0.95 9.42 5.39
N GLY A 128 1.47 10.10 6.40
CA GLY A 128 0.85 10.19 7.72
C GLY A 128 1.03 8.94 8.59
N ALA A 129 1.94 8.04 8.23
CA ALA A 129 2.28 6.87 9.05
C ALA A 129 2.91 7.27 10.39
N GLY A 130 3.74 8.32 10.41
CA GLY A 130 4.23 8.91 11.65
C GLY A 130 5.34 8.12 12.36
N TYR A 131 5.97 7.16 11.69
CA TYR A 131 7.03 6.33 12.28
C TYR A 131 8.44 6.94 12.21
N GLY A 132 8.56 8.23 11.84
CA GLY A 132 9.85 8.88 11.67
C GLY A 132 10.69 8.30 10.54
N GLN A 133 10.07 7.61 9.62
CA GLN A 133 10.66 7.07 8.40
C GLN A 133 10.36 8.00 7.22
N PHE A 134 10.99 7.72 6.07
CA PHE A 134 10.63 8.38 4.83
C PHE A 134 9.18 8.03 4.47
N GLU A 135 8.39 9.05 4.18
CA GLU A 135 7.02 8.91 3.69
C GLU A 135 6.91 9.54 2.31
N HIS A 136 6.21 8.88 1.41
CA HIS A 136 5.91 9.44 0.10
C HIS A 136 4.86 10.55 0.20
N ARG A 137 4.90 11.49 -0.75
CA ARG A 137 3.78 12.43 -0.93
C ARG A 137 2.62 11.72 -1.64
N TYR A 138 1.39 12.07 -1.31
CA TYR A 138 0.20 11.51 -1.95
C TYR A 138 0.27 11.56 -3.48
N VAL A 139 0.68 12.71 -4.04
CA VAL A 139 0.76 12.91 -5.49
C VAL A 139 1.71 11.92 -6.19
N ASP A 140 2.77 11.48 -5.53
CA ASP A 140 3.71 10.51 -6.09
C ASP A 140 3.10 9.10 -6.09
N LEU A 141 2.31 8.76 -5.07
CA LEU A 141 1.57 7.50 -4.99
C LEU A 141 0.41 7.46 -5.98
N GLU A 142 -0.32 8.56 -6.17
CA GLU A 142 -1.38 8.67 -7.16
C GLU A 142 -0.85 8.45 -8.58
N LYS A 143 0.30 9.05 -8.91
CA LYS A 143 0.99 8.79 -10.18
C LYS A 143 1.39 7.33 -10.34
N ALA A 144 1.90 6.69 -9.27
CA ALA A 144 2.23 5.27 -9.29
C ALA A 144 0.99 4.40 -9.50
N PHE A 145 -0.10 4.68 -8.80
CA PHE A 145 -1.38 3.99 -8.92
C PHE A 145 -1.94 4.08 -10.35
N THR A 146 -1.97 5.28 -10.92
CA THR A 146 -2.46 5.51 -12.30
C THR A 146 -1.57 4.83 -13.34
N ARG A 147 -0.24 4.86 -13.16
CA ARG A 147 0.70 4.16 -14.04
C ARG A 147 0.48 2.64 -14.05
N GLU A 148 0.05 2.07 -12.94
CA GLU A 148 -0.30 0.65 -12.82
C GLU A 148 -1.71 0.32 -13.33
N GLY A 149 -2.41 1.31 -13.91
CA GLY A 149 -3.75 1.15 -14.50
C GLY A 149 -4.91 1.40 -13.55
N GLY A 150 -4.66 2.00 -12.40
CA GLY A 150 -5.71 2.37 -11.45
C GLY A 150 -6.42 3.66 -11.83
N GLU A 151 -7.68 3.74 -11.46
CA GLU A 151 -8.53 4.93 -11.64
C GLU A 151 -8.85 5.55 -10.29
N ALA A 152 -8.11 6.62 -9.94
CA ALA A 152 -8.37 7.36 -8.71
C ALA A 152 -9.56 8.30 -8.90
N ILE A 153 -10.51 8.27 -7.95
CA ILE A 153 -11.55 9.29 -7.84
C ILE A 153 -11.15 10.30 -6.79
N VAL A 154 -11.28 11.55 -7.13
CA VAL A 154 -11.21 12.66 -6.17
C VAL A 154 -12.61 12.84 -5.62
N LEU A 155 -12.82 12.50 -4.34
CA LEU A 155 -14.05 12.88 -3.68
C LEU A 155 -14.09 14.41 -3.62
N PRO A 156 -15.22 15.05 -3.97
CA PRO A 156 -15.33 16.48 -3.80
C PRO A 156 -15.03 16.79 -2.33
N THR A 157 -14.11 17.70 -2.11
CA THR A 157 -13.84 18.23 -0.76
C THR A 157 -15.18 18.68 -0.20
N LEU A 158 -15.56 18.15 0.97
CA LEU A 158 -16.76 18.62 1.64
C LEU A 158 -16.62 20.12 1.75
N LYS A 159 -17.55 20.84 1.09
CA LYS A 159 -17.59 22.29 1.16
C LYS A 159 -17.65 22.70 2.61
N THR A 160 -16.93 23.74 2.97
CA THR A 160 -17.06 24.35 4.31
C THR A 160 -18.50 24.72 4.55
N SER A 161 -18.89 24.89 5.81
CA SER A 161 -20.25 25.34 6.15
C SER A 161 -20.62 26.62 5.39
N GLU A 162 -19.65 27.48 5.14
CA GLU A 162 -19.77 28.74 4.39
C GLU A 162 -20.00 28.53 2.90
N GLU A 163 -19.24 27.59 2.28
CA GLU A 163 -19.42 27.22 0.87
C GLU A 163 -20.73 26.48 0.61
N LEU A 164 -21.18 25.66 1.57
CA LEU A 164 -22.50 25.01 1.52
C LEU A 164 -23.61 26.02 1.60
N HIS A 165 -23.47 27.04 2.48
CA HIS A 165 -24.39 28.15 2.66
C HIS A 165 -24.50 28.97 1.35
N LEU A 166 -23.36 29.32 0.76
CA LEU A 166 -23.32 30.06 -0.51
C LEU A 166 -24.01 29.28 -1.63
N ALA A 167 -23.67 28.00 -1.77
CA ALA A 167 -24.25 27.12 -2.79
C ALA A 167 -25.76 26.93 -2.61
N PHE A 168 -26.26 26.90 -1.36
CA PHE A 168 -27.69 26.82 -1.05
C PHE A 168 -28.42 28.08 -1.47
N VAL A 169 -27.86 29.28 -1.17
CA VAL A 169 -28.43 30.59 -1.56
C VAL A 169 -28.41 30.75 -3.09
N GLU A 170 -27.30 30.39 -3.76
CA GLU A 170 -27.21 30.44 -5.22
C GLU A 170 -28.23 29.51 -5.91
N ALA A 171 -28.61 28.41 -5.29
CA ALA A 171 -29.64 27.49 -5.76
C ALA A 171 -31.08 27.98 -5.45
N GLY A 172 -31.25 29.22 -4.93
CA GLY A 172 -32.54 29.81 -4.63
C GLY A 172 -33.10 29.43 -3.26
N GLY A 173 -32.27 28.86 -2.37
CA GLY A 173 -32.66 28.56 -1.00
C GLY A 173 -32.75 29.84 -0.15
N VAL A 174 -33.77 29.92 0.69
CA VAL A 174 -33.93 31.00 1.68
C VAL A 174 -33.67 30.40 3.06
N LEU A 175 -32.78 31.03 3.81
CA LEU A 175 -32.52 30.65 5.20
C LEU A 175 -33.57 31.28 6.09
N ALA A 176 -34.22 30.48 6.88
CA ALA A 176 -35.21 30.94 7.87
C ALA A 176 -34.51 31.52 9.10
#